data_471c43a087fc16ebc0235ddd20ca7daf
#
_entry.id   471c43a087fc16ebc0235ddd20ca7daf
#
_cell.length_a   1.000
_cell.length_b   1.000
_cell.length_c   1.000
_cell.angle_alpha   90.00
_cell.angle_beta   90.00
_cell.angle_gamma   90.00
#
_symmetry.space_group_name_H-M   'P 1'
#
loop_
_entity.id
_entity.type
_entity.pdbx_description
1 polymer ?
#
loop_
_entity_poly.entity_id
_entity_poly.type
_entity_poly.pdbx_seq_one_letter_code
_entity_poly.pdbx_strand_id
1 'polypeptide(L)' 'MLKELIDIICEYVFIEPDEITADSSLRNDVGASSFDLMNIAVEIERRYHISVPDDKLPLIKTVGDIAALIKSGKATA' A
#
# COMPACT_ATOMS: atom_id res chain seq x y z
N MET A 1 -12.08 3.97 0.88
CA MET A 1 -10.87 3.13 1.06
C MET A 1 -9.63 3.69 0.39
N LEU A 2 -9.72 4.08 -0.85
CA LEU A 2 -8.54 4.59 -1.57
C LEU A 2 -7.95 5.82 -0.88
N LYS A 3 -8.80 6.70 -0.41
CA LYS A 3 -8.33 7.91 0.28
C LYS A 3 -7.55 7.57 1.55
N GLU A 4 -8.03 6.62 2.33
CA GLU A 4 -7.33 6.21 3.54
C GLU A 4 -5.98 5.61 3.21
N LEU A 5 -5.94 4.83 2.12
CA LEU A 5 -4.71 4.22 1.67
C LEU A 5 -3.68 5.26 1.24
N ILE A 6 -4.15 6.27 0.51
CA ILE A 6 -3.29 7.37 0.09
C ILE A 6 -2.76 8.12 1.31
N ASP A 7 -3.60 8.34 2.32
CA ASP A 7 -3.17 9.00 3.55
C ASP A 7 -2.08 8.19 4.25
N ILE A 8 -2.21 6.88 4.28
CA ILE A 8 -1.20 6.02 4.88
C ILE A 8 0.13 6.15 4.13
N ILE A 9 0.07 6.12 2.80
CA ILE A 9 1.27 6.24 1.98
C ILE A 9 1.97 7.57 2.25
N CYS A 10 1.20 8.64 2.38
CA CYS A 10 1.77 9.96 2.61
C CYS A 10 2.41 10.11 3.99
N GLU A 11 2.13 9.19 4.92
CA GLU A 11 2.81 9.19 6.20
C GLU A 11 4.26 8.73 6.10
N TYR A 12 4.57 7.96 5.06
CA TYR A 12 5.89 7.35 4.92
C TYR A 12 6.69 7.88 3.75
N VAL A 13 6.03 8.53 2.79
CA VAL A 13 6.68 9.04 1.59
C VAL A 13 6.29 10.49 1.38
N PHE A 14 7.26 11.31 0.98
CA PHE A 14 7.01 12.72 0.69
C PHE A 14 6.39 12.86 -0.69
N ILE A 15 5.06 12.88 -0.76
CA ILE A 15 4.35 13.05 -2.01
C ILE A 15 2.99 13.68 -1.68
N GLU A 16 2.49 14.51 -2.58
CA GLU A 16 1.19 15.13 -2.39
C GLU A 16 0.08 14.12 -2.66
N PRO A 17 -0.96 14.09 -1.83
CA PRO A 17 -2.04 13.11 -2.01
C PRO A 17 -2.70 13.14 -3.38
N ASP A 18 -2.85 14.33 -3.96
CA ASP A 18 -3.51 14.45 -5.27
C ASP A 18 -2.63 13.98 -6.42
N GLU A 19 -1.36 13.68 -6.17
CA GLU A 19 -0.50 13.08 -7.18
C GLU A 19 -0.60 11.57 -7.20
N ILE A 20 -1.34 10.98 -6.28
CA ILE A 20 -1.46 9.53 -6.16
C ILE A 20 -2.80 9.06 -6.69
N THR A 21 -2.77 8.08 -7.57
CA THR A 21 -3.98 7.43 -8.08
C THR A 21 -3.85 5.92 -7.90
N ALA A 22 -4.93 5.20 -8.17
CA ALA A 22 -4.90 3.74 -8.07
C ALA A 22 -3.86 3.13 -9.02
N ASP A 23 -3.59 3.79 -10.13
CA ASP A 23 -2.64 3.29 -11.12
C ASP A 23 -1.20 3.69 -10.83
N SER A 24 -0.97 4.52 -9.82
CA SER A 24 0.37 5.00 -9.51
C SER A 24 1.27 3.83 -9.11
N SER A 25 2.46 3.79 -9.71
CA SER A 25 3.48 2.83 -9.36
C SER A 25 4.09 3.23 -8.02
N LEU A 26 4.13 2.30 -7.07
CA LEU A 26 4.67 2.59 -5.75
C LEU A 26 6.15 2.96 -5.83
N ARG A 27 6.90 2.33 -6.72
CA ARG A 27 8.33 2.63 -6.83
C ARG A 27 8.62 3.81 -7.74
N ASN A 28 7.93 3.87 -8.87
CA ASN A 28 8.27 4.88 -9.90
C ASN A 28 7.53 6.19 -9.72
N ASP A 29 6.25 6.12 -9.39
CA ASP A 29 5.43 7.33 -9.28
C ASP A 29 5.40 7.87 -7.85
N VAL A 30 5.30 6.99 -6.88
CA VAL A 30 5.25 7.38 -5.48
C VAL A 30 6.65 7.54 -4.90
N GLY A 31 7.59 6.76 -5.39
CA GLY A 31 8.97 6.82 -4.92
C GLY A 31 9.22 6.08 -3.63
N ALA A 32 8.39 5.09 -3.32
CA ALA A 32 8.56 4.31 -2.11
C ALA A 32 9.70 3.31 -2.26
N SER A 33 10.58 3.27 -1.27
CA SER A 33 11.63 2.26 -1.21
C SER A 33 11.05 0.96 -0.65
N SER A 34 11.86 -0.11 -0.67
CA SER A 34 11.44 -1.37 -0.08
C SER A 34 11.15 -1.20 1.42
N PHE A 35 11.94 -0.37 2.09
CA PHE A 35 11.72 -0.09 3.50
C PHE A 35 10.38 0.61 3.71
N ASP A 36 10.06 1.59 2.86
CA ASP A 36 8.79 2.29 2.94
C ASP A 36 7.63 1.33 2.71
N LEU A 37 7.76 0.43 1.73
CA LEU A 37 6.71 -0.54 1.44
C LEU A 37 6.47 -1.49 2.60
N MET A 38 7.52 -1.88 3.30
CA MET A 38 7.37 -2.72 4.49
C MET A 38 6.60 -1.99 5.58
N ASN A 39 6.92 -0.73 5.81
CA ASN A 39 6.22 0.07 6.82
C ASN A 39 4.76 0.28 6.45
N ILE A 40 4.49 0.55 5.18
CA ILE A 40 3.12 0.71 4.70
C ILE A 40 2.35 -0.59 4.88
N ALA A 41 2.97 -1.72 4.56
CA ALA A 41 2.32 -3.02 4.71
C ALA A 41 1.96 -3.30 6.17
N VAL A 42 2.88 -3.00 7.09
CA VAL A 42 2.63 -3.20 8.52
C VAL A 42 1.46 -2.33 8.99
N GLU A 43 1.42 -1.08 8.54
CA GLU A 43 0.34 -0.19 8.92
C GLU A 43 -1.00 -0.68 8.39
N ILE A 44 -1.01 -1.19 7.17
CA ILE A 44 -2.21 -1.74 6.57
C ILE A 44 -2.70 -2.97 7.33
N GLU A 45 -1.77 -3.84 7.71
CA GLU A 45 -2.12 -5.01 8.51
C GLU A 45 -2.80 -4.62 9.81
N ARG A 46 -2.27 -3.59 10.46
CA ARG A 46 -2.84 -3.12 11.72
C ARG A 46 -4.21 -2.51 11.56
N ARG A 47 -4.38 -1.67 10.54
CA ARG A 47 -5.63 -0.92 10.37
C ARG A 47 -6.77 -1.77 9.84
N TYR A 48 -6.45 -2.71 8.97
CA TYR A 48 -7.48 -3.50 8.30
C TYR A 48 -7.55 -4.94 8.80
N HIS A 49 -6.71 -5.29 9.78
CA HIS A 49 -6.69 -6.63 10.38
C HIS A 49 -6.51 -7.72 9.33
N ILE A 50 -5.57 -7.51 8.44
CA ILE A 50 -5.20 -8.48 7.42
C ILE A 50 -3.74 -8.81 7.56
N SER A 51 -3.27 -9.80 6.83
CA SER A 51 -1.87 -10.17 6.80
C SER A 51 -1.33 -10.01 5.40
N VAL A 52 -0.14 -9.43 5.28
CA VAL A 52 0.54 -9.26 4.00
C VAL A 52 1.84 -10.06 4.08
N PRO A 53 1.84 -11.31 3.61
CA PRO A 53 3.07 -12.13 3.66
C PRO A 53 4.19 -11.49 2.86
N ASP A 54 5.42 -11.69 3.32
CA ASP A 54 6.60 -11.09 2.68
C ASP A 54 6.72 -11.49 1.23
N ASP A 55 6.33 -12.71 0.88
CA ASP A 55 6.43 -13.18 -0.50
C ASP A 55 5.42 -12.51 -1.42
N LYS A 56 4.42 -11.83 -0.86
CA LYS A 56 3.45 -11.08 -1.66
C LYS A 56 3.87 -9.64 -1.91
N LEU A 57 4.81 -9.13 -1.12
CA LEU A 57 5.27 -7.75 -1.30
C LEU A 57 5.79 -7.46 -2.70
N PRO A 58 6.59 -8.33 -3.32
CA PRO A 58 7.07 -8.05 -4.67
C PRO A 58 5.96 -7.99 -5.72
N LEU A 59 4.79 -8.55 -5.43
CA LEU A 59 3.67 -8.55 -6.35
C LEU A 59 2.87 -7.26 -6.28
N ILE A 60 3.07 -6.48 -5.24
CA ILE A 60 2.37 -5.21 -5.04
C ILE A 60 3.15 -4.13 -5.77
N LYS A 61 2.62 -3.68 -6.90
CA LYS A 61 3.32 -2.71 -7.75
C LYS A 61 2.63 -1.36 -7.78
N THR A 62 1.31 -1.34 -7.65
CA THR A 62 0.55 -0.10 -7.71
C THR A 62 -0.26 0.08 -6.44
N VAL A 63 -0.75 1.30 -6.26
CA VAL A 63 -1.65 1.61 -5.15
C VAL A 63 -2.91 0.75 -5.24
N GLY A 64 -3.41 0.53 -6.47
CA GLY A 64 -4.57 -0.32 -6.68
C GLY A 64 -4.35 -1.76 -6.26
N ASP A 65 -3.13 -2.26 -6.39
CA ASP A 65 -2.81 -3.62 -5.95
C ASP A 65 -3.00 -3.75 -4.44
N ILE A 66 -2.60 -2.72 -3.68
CA ILE A 66 -2.80 -2.72 -2.24
C ILE A 66 -4.29 -2.67 -1.92
N ALA A 67 -5.03 -1.84 -2.63
CA ALA A 67 -6.47 -1.72 -2.41
C ALA A 67 -7.16 -3.05 -2.68
N ALA A 68 -6.75 -3.76 -3.73
CA ALA A 68 -7.30 -5.07 -4.05
C ALA A 68 -7.01 -6.08 -2.95
N LEU A 69 -5.81 -6.02 -2.40
CA LEU A 69 -5.42 -6.92 -1.31
C LEU A 69 -6.29 -6.66 -0.07
N ILE A 70 -6.54 -5.40 0.25
CA ILE A 70 -7.38 -5.05 1.39
C ILE A 70 -8.81 -5.53 1.15
N LYS A 71 -9.32 -5.36 -0.05
CA LYS A 71 -10.67 -5.79 -0.39
C LYS A 71 -10.82 -7.29 -0.28
N SER A 72 -9.79 -8.04 -0.62
CA SER A 72 -9.80 -9.48 -0.51
C SER A 72 -9.24 -9.94 0.83
N GLY A 73 -9.27 -9.08 1.83
CA GLY A 73 -8.61 -9.29 3.11
C GLY A 73 -8.87 -10.63 3.76
N LYS A 74 -9.91 -11.31 3.35
CA LYS A 74 -10.19 -12.64 3.85
C LYS A 74 -9.21 -13.69 3.35
N ALA A 75 -8.45 -13.34 2.34
CA ALA A 75 -7.46 -14.26 1.80
C ALA A 75 -6.45 -14.67 2.84
N THR A 76 -6.34 -13.90 3.91
CA THR A 76 -5.37 -14.16 4.96
C THR A 76 -5.95 -14.87 6.16
N ALA A 77 -7.22 -14.98 6.17
CA ALA A 77 -7.90 -15.60 7.30
C ALA A 77 -7.63 -17.09 7.37
#